data_eb5ea60e8337fbad4029b3652dec9f8a
#
_entry.id   eb5ea60e8337fbad4029b3652dec9f8a
#
_cell.length_a   1.000
_cell.length_b   1.000
_cell.length_c   1.000
_cell.angle_alpha   90.00
_cell.angle_beta   90.00
_cell.angle_gamma   90.00
#
_symmetry.space_group_name_H-M   'P 1'
#
loop_
_entity.id
_entity.type
_entity.pdbx_description
1 polymer ?
#
loop_
_entity_poly.entity_id
_entity_poly.type
_entity_poly.pdbx_seq_one_letter_code
_entity_poly.pdbx_strand_id
1 'polypeptide(L)'
;TARPDSAGFIRRWLLLDPIEKPNRSNTVFTDSYLREAFHTEYFPGQFTAWPVSGQTVRAGKQKLAWHGLDSNRFNVKLFRFATLQEQPCYGVLFWAVTAIDCEEDIPDVRMAVGSNSASMWWLDGEEVLMLSGDRRMVQDDAVSRRLTLHKGRNIVRGAIINGPGMSDFCLRFLDEHGRPVTNFTVSIL
;
A
#
# COMPACT_ATOMS: atom_id res chain seq x y z
N THR A 1 -5.98 3.51 -18.80
CA THR A 1 -6.78 2.92 -17.71
C THR A 1 -6.40 1.46 -17.56
N ALA A 2 -6.06 1.03 -16.37
CA ALA A 2 -5.71 -0.36 -16.07
C ALA A 2 -6.90 -1.05 -15.41
N ARG A 3 -6.85 -2.39 -15.39
CA ARG A 3 -7.78 -3.24 -14.64
C ARG A 3 -6.97 -4.06 -13.64
N PRO A 4 -7.59 -4.61 -12.58
CA PRO A 4 -6.93 -5.64 -11.80
C PRO A 4 -6.64 -6.84 -12.71
N ASP A 5 -5.71 -7.69 -12.30
CA ASP A 5 -5.47 -8.92 -13.07
C ASP A 5 -6.64 -9.89 -12.93
N SER A 6 -6.58 -11.04 -13.63
CA SER A 6 -7.67 -12.02 -13.61
C SER A 6 -7.95 -12.60 -12.22
N ALA A 7 -6.98 -12.55 -11.33
CA ALA A 7 -7.13 -12.97 -9.93
C ALA A 7 -7.53 -11.81 -9.01
N GLY A 8 -7.74 -10.61 -9.55
CA GLY A 8 -8.17 -9.42 -8.81
C GLY A 8 -7.06 -8.59 -8.21
N PHE A 9 -5.80 -8.98 -8.35
CA PHE A 9 -4.69 -8.22 -7.77
C PHE A 9 -4.50 -6.88 -8.45
N ILE A 10 -4.26 -5.86 -7.63
CA ILE A 10 -4.02 -4.50 -8.08
C ILE A 10 -2.52 -4.34 -8.27
N ARG A 11 -2.11 -4.06 -9.52
CA ARG A 11 -0.71 -4.00 -9.93
C ARG A 11 -0.22 -2.58 -10.21
N ARG A 12 -1.13 -1.60 -10.34
CA ARG A 12 -0.79 -0.20 -10.65
C ARG A 12 -0.81 0.65 -9.40
N TRP A 13 0.32 1.25 -9.07
CA TRP A 13 0.51 2.04 -7.86
C TRP A 13 1.37 3.28 -8.11
N LEU A 14 1.13 4.31 -7.31
CA LEU A 14 2.09 5.37 -7.07
C LEU A 14 2.87 5.00 -5.81
N LEU A 15 4.18 4.95 -5.93
CA LEU A 15 5.08 4.63 -4.83
C LEU A 15 5.98 5.83 -4.54
N LEU A 16 6.05 6.20 -3.27
CA LEU A 16 6.99 7.22 -2.81
C LEU A 16 8.36 6.59 -2.57
N ASP A 17 9.43 7.32 -2.86
CA ASP A 17 10.76 6.96 -2.40
C ASP A 17 10.72 6.62 -0.92
N PRO A 18 11.50 5.63 -0.43
CA PRO A 18 11.39 5.19 0.95
C PRO A 18 11.74 6.28 1.95
N ILE A 19 10.93 6.40 3.00
CA ILE A 19 11.14 7.31 4.11
C ILE A 19 12.06 6.63 5.11
N GLU A 20 13.18 7.26 5.45
CA GLU A 20 14.12 6.71 6.42
C GLU A 20 13.51 6.68 7.82
N LYS A 21 13.67 5.55 8.48
CA LYS A 21 13.29 5.33 9.87
C LYS A 21 14.48 4.80 10.62
N PRO A 22 14.74 5.28 11.84
CA PRO A 22 15.93 4.88 12.59
C PRO A 22 15.92 3.43 13.08
N ASN A 23 14.78 2.77 13.05
CA ASN A 23 14.65 1.38 13.50
C ASN A 23 15.03 0.39 12.42
N ARG A 24 15.90 -0.52 12.77
CA ARG A 24 16.48 -1.51 11.85
C ARG A 24 16.26 -2.95 12.27
N SER A 25 15.42 -3.18 13.28
CA SER A 25 15.17 -4.52 13.80
C SER A 25 13.68 -4.74 13.96
N ASN A 26 13.19 -5.89 13.49
CA ASN A 26 11.79 -6.28 13.63
C ASN A 26 11.40 -6.54 15.10
N THR A 27 12.36 -6.71 15.99
CA THR A 27 12.07 -6.94 17.41
C THR A 27 11.45 -5.73 18.11
N VAL A 28 11.61 -4.53 17.54
CA VAL A 28 11.00 -3.30 18.07
C VAL A 28 9.62 -3.01 17.46
N PHE A 29 9.14 -3.84 16.54
CA PHE A 29 7.86 -3.64 15.86
C PHE A 29 6.70 -4.14 16.71
N THR A 30 6.53 -3.56 17.90
CA THR A 30 5.32 -3.77 18.71
C THR A 30 4.12 -3.10 18.04
N ASP A 31 2.91 -3.52 18.37
CA ASP A 31 1.69 -2.90 17.83
C ASP A 31 1.64 -1.40 18.13
N SER A 32 2.05 -1.00 19.33
CA SER A 32 2.11 0.41 19.72
C SER A 32 3.08 1.20 18.84
N TYR A 33 4.28 0.68 18.63
CA TYR A 33 5.27 1.30 17.75
C TYR A 33 4.76 1.43 16.32
N LEU A 34 4.17 0.37 15.79
CA LEU A 34 3.67 0.35 14.41
C LEU A 34 2.52 1.35 14.21
N ARG A 35 1.58 1.41 15.16
CA ARG A 35 0.48 2.37 15.10
C ARG A 35 0.96 3.80 15.11
N GLU A 36 1.93 4.13 15.95
CA GLU A 36 2.55 5.45 15.97
C GLU A 36 3.25 5.74 14.65
N ALA A 37 4.06 4.80 14.15
CA ALA A 37 4.78 4.97 12.89
C ALA A 37 3.83 5.19 11.71
N PHE A 38 2.76 4.40 11.62
CA PHE A 38 1.82 4.47 10.51
C PHE A 38 0.90 5.69 10.58
N HIS A 39 0.61 6.21 11.76
CA HIS A 39 -0.22 7.41 11.93
C HIS A 39 0.58 8.71 11.94
N THR A 40 1.89 8.65 11.91
CA THR A 40 2.72 9.85 11.83
C THR A 40 2.62 10.45 10.42
N GLU A 41 2.38 11.75 10.35
CA GLU A 41 2.44 12.48 9.09
C GLU A 41 3.90 12.89 8.83
N TYR A 42 4.56 12.21 7.89
CA TYR A 42 5.95 12.46 7.53
C TYR A 42 6.11 13.61 6.54
N PHE A 43 5.07 13.88 5.76
CA PHE A 43 5.06 14.97 4.79
C PHE A 43 3.64 15.55 4.66
N PRO A 44 3.49 16.83 4.26
CA PRO A 44 2.18 17.45 4.14
C PRO A 44 1.28 16.74 3.13
N GLY A 45 0.03 16.51 3.51
CA GLY A 45 -0.96 15.86 2.64
C GLY A 45 -0.84 14.35 2.53
N GLN A 46 -0.03 13.72 3.36
CA GLN A 46 0.22 12.27 3.30
C GLN A 46 -1.07 11.45 3.30
N PHE A 47 -2.05 11.81 4.11
CA PHE A 47 -3.28 11.04 4.28
C PHE A 47 -4.43 11.51 3.40
N THR A 48 -4.31 12.65 2.74
CA THR A 48 -5.43 13.29 2.05
C THR A 48 -5.18 13.57 0.57
N ALA A 49 -3.94 13.84 0.18
CA ALA A 49 -3.62 14.19 -1.20
C ALA A 49 -3.61 12.96 -2.11
N TRP A 50 -3.95 13.18 -3.38
CA TRP A 50 -3.70 12.22 -4.44
C TRP A 50 -2.50 12.71 -5.25
N PRO A 51 -1.32 12.10 -5.08
CA PRO A 51 -0.11 12.59 -5.70
C PRO A 51 -0.08 12.32 -7.21
N VAL A 52 0.80 13.04 -7.89
CA VAL A 52 1.07 12.87 -9.32
C VAL A 52 2.45 12.23 -9.46
N SER A 53 2.61 11.33 -10.42
CA SER A 53 3.90 10.73 -10.75
C SER A 53 4.92 11.81 -11.08
N GLY A 54 6.09 11.75 -10.46
CA GLY A 54 7.14 12.77 -10.58
C GLY A 54 7.06 13.92 -9.58
N GLN A 55 5.93 14.07 -8.88
CA GLN A 55 5.79 15.05 -7.81
C GLN A 55 6.76 14.75 -6.68
N THR A 56 7.31 15.79 -6.05
CA THR A 56 8.23 15.64 -4.92
C THR A 56 7.58 16.14 -3.64
N VAL A 57 7.99 15.56 -2.51
CA VAL A 57 7.60 15.98 -1.17
C VAL A 57 8.83 15.99 -0.26
N ARG A 58 8.75 16.74 0.83
CA ARG A 58 9.79 16.72 1.86
C ARG A 58 9.31 15.96 3.08
N ALA A 59 10.11 14.97 3.48
CA ALA A 59 9.94 14.26 4.74
C ALA A 59 11.19 14.51 5.59
N GLY A 60 11.10 15.44 6.53
CA GLY A 60 12.27 15.90 7.27
C GLY A 60 13.30 16.53 6.35
N LYS A 61 14.50 15.98 6.31
CA LYS A 61 15.58 16.46 5.44
C LYS A 61 15.59 15.78 4.07
N GLN A 62 14.75 14.76 3.87
CA GLN A 62 14.69 14.03 2.61
C GLN A 62 13.78 14.73 1.62
N LYS A 63 14.23 14.79 0.37
CA LYS A 63 13.37 15.15 -0.78
C LYS A 63 13.03 13.85 -1.51
N LEU A 64 11.77 13.50 -1.52
CA LEU A 64 11.28 12.22 -2.03
C LEU A 64 10.38 12.44 -3.24
N ALA A 65 10.47 11.56 -4.22
CA ALA A 65 9.66 11.62 -5.43
C ALA A 65 8.65 10.47 -5.48
N TRP A 66 7.50 10.75 -6.09
CA TRP A 66 6.49 9.75 -6.41
C TRP A 66 6.78 9.13 -7.77
N HIS A 67 6.62 7.80 -7.85
CA HIS A 67 6.85 7.02 -9.06
C HIS A 67 5.63 6.18 -9.40
N GLY A 68 5.13 6.28 -10.63
CA GLY A 68 4.14 5.35 -11.14
C GLY A 68 4.79 3.99 -11.44
N LEU A 69 4.11 2.92 -11.05
CA LEU A 69 4.60 1.55 -11.27
C LEU A 69 3.45 0.65 -11.69
N ASP A 70 3.69 -0.09 -12.77
CA ASP A 70 2.85 -1.23 -13.16
C ASP A 70 3.64 -2.50 -12.90
N SER A 71 3.22 -3.28 -11.90
CA SER A 71 3.89 -4.55 -11.59
C SER A 71 3.56 -5.58 -12.68
N ASN A 72 4.55 -6.31 -13.12
CA ASN A 72 4.36 -7.43 -14.06
C ASN A 72 3.94 -8.73 -13.36
N ARG A 73 3.77 -8.69 -12.04
CA ARG A 73 3.33 -9.81 -11.19
C ARG A 73 2.18 -9.37 -10.30
N PHE A 74 1.53 -10.32 -9.64
CA PHE A 74 0.46 -10.03 -8.69
C PHE A 74 0.93 -9.20 -7.49
N ASN A 75 2.20 -9.34 -7.11
CA ASN A 75 2.81 -8.63 -5.99
C ASN A 75 3.64 -7.43 -6.46
N VAL A 76 3.77 -6.46 -5.59
CA VAL A 76 4.61 -5.27 -5.78
C VAL A 76 5.89 -5.45 -5.00
N LYS A 77 7.03 -5.39 -5.69
CA LYS A 77 8.37 -5.63 -5.11
C LYS A 77 8.98 -4.30 -4.68
N LEU A 78 8.81 -3.95 -3.42
CA LEU A 78 9.33 -2.70 -2.87
C LEU A 78 10.85 -2.69 -2.76
N PHE A 79 11.45 -3.82 -2.42
CA PHE A 79 12.91 -3.95 -2.39
C PHE A 79 13.51 -3.61 -3.76
N ARG A 80 12.97 -4.21 -4.82
CA ARG A 80 13.41 -3.94 -6.18
C ARG A 80 13.17 -2.48 -6.57
N PHE A 81 12.02 -1.93 -6.22
CA PHE A 81 11.69 -0.53 -6.46
C PHE A 81 12.74 0.39 -5.85
N ALA A 82 13.06 0.22 -4.56
CA ALA A 82 14.05 1.02 -3.87
C ALA A 82 15.44 0.87 -4.50
N THR A 83 15.84 -0.35 -4.83
CA THR A 83 17.14 -0.64 -5.45
C THR A 83 17.28 0.04 -6.82
N LEU A 84 16.24 0.01 -7.64
CA LEU A 84 16.24 0.67 -8.95
C LEU A 84 16.33 2.19 -8.84
N GLN A 85 15.85 2.77 -7.76
CA GLN A 85 15.95 4.21 -7.49
C GLN A 85 17.22 4.57 -6.70
N GLU A 86 18.12 3.61 -6.49
CA GLU A 86 19.33 3.79 -5.68
C GLU A 86 19.03 4.32 -4.28
N GLN A 87 17.90 3.89 -3.70
CA GLN A 87 17.41 4.30 -2.39
C GLN A 87 17.64 3.19 -1.36
N PRO A 88 17.72 3.54 -0.07
CA PRO A 88 17.81 2.52 0.97
C PRO A 88 16.55 1.66 1.02
N CYS A 89 16.72 0.38 1.30
CA CYS A 89 15.63 -0.58 1.38
C CYS A 89 15.45 -1.23 2.76
N TYR A 90 16.33 -0.90 3.71
CA TYR A 90 16.26 -1.39 5.09
C TYR A 90 16.04 -0.23 6.06
N GLY A 91 15.26 -0.48 7.10
CA GLY A 91 14.95 0.54 8.10
C GLY A 91 14.15 1.71 7.49
N VAL A 92 13.23 1.41 6.58
CA VAL A 92 12.47 2.41 5.83
C VAL A 92 10.98 2.14 5.91
N LEU A 93 10.21 3.17 5.60
CA LEU A 93 8.76 3.09 5.43
C LEU A 93 8.42 3.45 3.98
N PHE A 94 7.68 2.58 3.32
CA PHE A 94 7.16 2.81 1.98
C PHE A 94 5.72 3.32 2.05
N TRP A 95 5.37 4.24 1.16
CA TRP A 95 4.03 4.78 1.03
C TRP A 95 3.50 4.53 -0.38
N ALA A 96 2.34 3.89 -0.48
CA ALA A 96 1.73 3.50 -1.75
C ALA A 96 0.33 4.07 -1.87
N VAL A 97 -0.03 4.56 -3.06
CA VAL A 97 -1.35 5.11 -3.34
C VAL A 97 -1.84 4.62 -4.69
N THR A 98 -3.11 4.26 -4.77
CA THR A 98 -3.77 3.99 -6.05
C THR A 98 -5.25 4.35 -5.96
N ALA A 99 -5.91 4.45 -7.10
CA ALA A 99 -7.34 4.74 -7.17
C ALA A 99 -8.09 3.58 -7.83
N ILE A 100 -9.22 3.26 -7.23
CA ILE A 100 -10.17 2.27 -7.72
C ILE A 100 -11.38 3.03 -8.25
N ASP A 101 -11.65 2.94 -9.55
CA ASP A 101 -12.75 3.63 -10.20
C ASP A 101 -13.86 2.64 -10.51
N CYS A 102 -15.03 2.83 -9.91
CA CYS A 102 -16.19 1.94 -10.03
C CYS A 102 -17.32 2.61 -10.79
N GLU A 103 -17.97 1.88 -11.70
CA GLU A 103 -19.16 2.37 -12.42
C GLU A 103 -20.38 2.40 -11.51
N GLU A 104 -20.44 1.49 -10.55
CA GLU A 104 -21.52 1.36 -9.57
C GLU A 104 -20.93 1.02 -8.20
N ASP A 105 -21.75 1.16 -7.16
CA ASP A 105 -21.36 0.70 -5.82
C ASP A 105 -21.12 -0.81 -5.84
N ILE A 106 -20.05 -1.24 -5.19
CA ILE A 106 -19.74 -2.66 -4.97
C ILE A 106 -19.72 -2.89 -3.46
N PRO A 107 -20.84 -3.30 -2.85
CA PRO A 107 -20.91 -3.55 -1.42
C PRO A 107 -20.35 -4.93 -1.04
N ASP A 108 -20.22 -5.15 0.24
CA ASP A 108 -19.85 -6.45 0.84
C ASP A 108 -18.52 -7.00 0.34
N VAL A 109 -17.55 -6.12 0.10
CA VAL A 109 -16.20 -6.51 -0.29
C VAL A 109 -15.26 -6.42 0.89
N ARG A 110 -14.17 -7.18 0.85
CA ARG A 110 -13.10 -7.13 1.82
C ARG A 110 -11.77 -6.89 1.13
N MET A 111 -10.96 -6.03 1.72
CA MET A 111 -9.58 -5.85 1.28
C MET A 111 -8.75 -7.02 1.82
N ALA A 112 -8.05 -7.72 0.96
CA ALA A 112 -7.19 -8.84 1.31
C ALA A 112 -5.75 -8.49 0.94
N VAL A 113 -4.85 -8.53 1.92
CA VAL A 113 -3.48 -8.05 1.78
C VAL A 113 -2.50 -9.08 2.30
N GLY A 114 -1.36 -9.18 1.62
CA GLY A 114 -0.16 -9.82 2.13
C GLY A 114 0.99 -8.84 2.04
N SER A 115 1.85 -8.82 3.04
CA SER A 115 3.07 -8.02 3.01
C SER A 115 4.19 -8.69 3.81
N ASN A 116 5.43 -8.45 3.41
CA ASN A 116 6.55 -8.70 4.31
C ASN A 116 6.54 -7.64 5.39
N SER A 117 6.97 -8.01 6.59
CA SER A 117 6.96 -7.13 7.75
C SER A 117 5.55 -6.57 8.01
N ALA A 118 5.47 -5.36 8.55
CA ALA A 118 4.19 -4.80 8.94
C ALA A 118 3.68 -3.77 7.93
N SER A 119 2.36 -3.67 7.80
CA SER A 119 1.73 -2.69 6.93
C SER A 119 0.37 -2.27 7.48
N MET A 120 -0.07 -1.08 7.07
CA MET A 120 -1.40 -0.54 7.39
C MET A 120 -2.02 0.01 6.11
N TRP A 121 -3.34 -0.14 6.01
CA TRP A 121 -4.06 0.15 4.77
C TRP A 121 -5.32 0.97 5.07
N TRP A 122 -5.59 1.92 4.18
CA TRP A 122 -6.73 2.84 4.25
C TRP A 122 -7.54 2.77 2.96
N LEU A 123 -8.84 2.89 3.11
CA LEU A 123 -9.77 3.10 2.01
C LEU A 123 -10.53 4.40 2.26
N ASP A 124 -10.40 5.36 1.33
CA ASP A 124 -11.03 6.68 1.41
C ASP A 124 -10.79 7.39 2.74
N GLY A 125 -9.55 7.31 3.23
CA GLY A 125 -9.13 7.96 4.47
C GLY A 125 -9.45 7.18 5.74
N GLU A 126 -10.12 6.06 5.66
CA GLU A 126 -10.48 5.22 6.80
C GLU A 126 -9.55 4.02 6.89
N GLU A 127 -8.96 3.80 8.07
CA GLU A 127 -8.13 2.62 8.34
C GLU A 127 -8.99 1.36 8.29
N VAL A 128 -8.59 0.39 7.49
CA VAL A 128 -9.35 -0.83 7.30
C VAL A 128 -8.59 -2.10 7.66
N LEU A 129 -7.25 -2.04 7.72
CA LEU A 129 -6.46 -3.25 7.90
C LEU A 129 -5.07 -2.91 8.40
N MET A 130 -4.56 -3.70 9.36
CA MET A 130 -3.16 -3.65 9.78
C MET A 130 -2.62 -5.08 9.87
N LEU A 131 -1.46 -5.29 9.25
CA LEU A 131 -0.66 -6.50 9.43
C LEU A 131 0.50 -6.15 10.33
N SER A 132 0.65 -6.87 11.44
CA SER A 132 1.70 -6.61 12.42
C SER A 132 2.65 -7.80 12.52
N GLY A 133 3.83 -7.56 13.08
CA GLY A 133 4.83 -8.57 13.33
C GLY A 133 5.77 -8.81 12.14
N ASP A 134 6.67 -9.76 12.34
CA ASP A 134 7.60 -10.20 11.32
C ASP A 134 6.97 -11.35 10.54
N ARG A 135 6.65 -11.12 9.28
CA ARG A 135 5.93 -12.08 8.44
C ARG A 135 6.44 -12.07 7.02
N ARG A 136 6.23 -13.19 6.35
CA ARG A 136 6.44 -13.29 4.91
C ARG A 136 5.20 -12.79 4.18
N MET A 137 5.39 -12.29 2.96
CA MET A 137 4.29 -11.93 2.09
C MET A 137 3.58 -13.21 1.63
N VAL A 138 2.33 -13.35 2.07
CA VAL A 138 1.44 -14.44 1.71
C VAL A 138 0.16 -13.83 1.16
N GLN A 139 -0.32 -14.36 0.06
CA GLN A 139 -1.56 -13.91 -0.57
C GLN A 139 -2.72 -14.03 0.43
N ASP A 140 -3.52 -12.97 0.55
CA ASP A 140 -4.70 -12.90 1.44
C ASP A 140 -4.39 -13.23 2.92
N ASP A 141 -3.21 -12.85 3.39
CA ASP A 141 -2.77 -13.15 4.75
C ASP A 141 -3.65 -12.47 5.82
N ALA A 142 -4.12 -11.27 5.54
CA ALA A 142 -5.09 -10.58 6.38
C ALA A 142 -6.22 -10.01 5.52
N VAL A 143 -7.42 -10.05 6.06
CA VAL A 143 -8.64 -9.65 5.37
C VAL A 143 -9.41 -8.67 6.25
N SER A 144 -9.85 -7.56 5.66
CA SER A 144 -10.55 -6.50 6.37
C SER A 144 -11.97 -6.90 6.77
N ARG A 145 -12.64 -6.03 7.53
CA ARG A 145 -14.09 -6.04 7.65
C ARG A 145 -14.73 -5.83 6.27
N ARG A 146 -16.04 -6.02 6.19
CA ARG A 146 -16.79 -5.71 4.96
C ARG A 146 -16.79 -4.23 4.68
N LEU A 147 -16.56 -3.87 3.44
CA LEU A 147 -16.45 -2.51 2.93
C LEU A 147 -17.37 -2.34 1.73
N THR A 148 -17.59 -1.09 1.34
CA THR A 148 -18.22 -0.75 0.07
C THR A 148 -17.22 0.04 -0.76
N LEU A 149 -16.98 -0.41 -1.99
CA LEU A 149 -16.36 0.42 -3.02
C LEU A 149 -17.48 1.26 -3.62
N HIS A 150 -17.36 2.58 -3.51
CA HIS A 150 -18.41 3.48 -3.97
C HIS A 150 -18.28 3.76 -5.46
N LYS A 151 -19.41 4.04 -6.10
CA LYS A 151 -19.44 4.57 -7.46
C LYS A 151 -18.51 5.77 -7.55
N GLY A 152 -17.68 5.82 -8.60
CA GLY A 152 -16.66 6.84 -8.78
C GLY A 152 -15.33 6.38 -8.20
N ARG A 153 -14.55 7.33 -7.70
CA ARG A 153 -13.18 7.10 -7.29
C ARG A 153 -13.06 6.77 -5.81
N ASN A 154 -12.37 5.68 -5.52
CA ASN A 154 -12.00 5.28 -4.17
C ASN A 154 -10.47 5.27 -4.07
N ILE A 155 -9.92 5.85 -3.03
CA ILE A 155 -8.46 5.95 -2.86
C ILE A 155 -7.99 4.92 -1.86
N VAL A 156 -7.04 4.09 -2.28
CA VAL A 156 -6.35 3.14 -1.42
C VAL A 156 -4.97 3.69 -1.08
N ARG A 157 -4.64 3.73 0.21
CA ARG A 157 -3.31 4.11 0.69
C ARG A 157 -2.75 2.98 1.54
N GLY A 158 -1.45 2.76 1.42
CA GLY A 158 -0.76 1.77 2.23
C GLY A 158 0.58 2.27 2.72
N ALA A 159 0.89 1.92 3.97
CA ALA A 159 2.21 2.13 4.56
C ALA A 159 2.81 0.77 4.87
N ILE A 160 4.02 0.54 4.39
CA ILE A 160 4.73 -0.73 4.60
C ILE A 160 6.08 -0.40 5.23
N ILE A 161 6.31 -0.90 6.44
CA ILE A 161 7.58 -0.69 7.14
C ILE A 161 8.47 -1.91 6.94
N ASN A 162 9.71 -1.67 6.54
CA ASN A 162 10.69 -2.71 6.33
C ASN A 162 11.84 -2.56 7.33
N GLY A 163 12.10 -3.63 8.07
CA GLY A 163 13.32 -3.77 8.85
C GLY A 163 14.40 -4.41 7.99
N PRO A 164 15.07 -5.47 8.44
CA PRO A 164 15.95 -6.26 7.60
C PRO A 164 15.14 -7.21 6.70
N GLY A 165 15.61 -7.47 5.50
CA GLY A 165 15.04 -8.47 4.60
C GLY A 165 14.31 -7.89 3.41
N MET A 166 13.59 -8.76 2.71
CA MET A 166 12.81 -8.41 1.51
C MET A 166 11.53 -7.68 1.90
N SER A 167 11.01 -6.87 0.98
CA SER A 167 9.75 -6.19 1.16
C SER A 167 8.91 -6.28 -0.12
N ASP A 168 7.76 -6.89 -0.01
CA ASP A 168 6.78 -7.04 -1.07
C ASP A 168 5.40 -6.87 -0.46
N PHE A 169 4.43 -6.49 -1.28
CA PHE A 169 3.03 -6.59 -0.89
C PHE A 169 2.17 -7.04 -2.06
N CYS A 170 0.98 -7.56 -1.75
CA CYS A 170 -0.08 -7.81 -2.71
C CYS A 170 -1.42 -7.41 -2.11
N LEU A 171 -2.32 -6.93 -2.94
CA LEU A 171 -3.63 -6.47 -2.50
C LEU A 171 -4.68 -6.78 -3.56
N ARG A 172 -5.80 -7.32 -3.11
CA ARG A 172 -7.02 -7.47 -3.91
C ARG A 172 -8.26 -7.30 -3.05
N PHE A 173 -9.39 -7.17 -3.70
CA PHE A 173 -10.70 -7.19 -3.04
C PHE A 173 -11.37 -8.52 -3.30
N LEU A 174 -12.01 -9.07 -2.27
CA LEU A 174 -12.79 -10.30 -2.33
C LEU A 174 -14.26 -9.98 -2.09
N ASP A 175 -15.16 -10.69 -2.78
CA ASP A 175 -16.60 -10.54 -2.55
C ASP A 175 -17.06 -11.35 -1.32
N GLU A 176 -18.35 -11.35 -1.06
CA GLU A 176 -18.93 -12.06 0.09
C GLU A 176 -18.75 -13.58 0.05
N HIS A 177 -18.43 -14.13 -1.15
CA HIS A 177 -18.15 -15.56 -1.34
C HIS A 177 -16.66 -15.86 -1.40
N GLY A 178 -15.81 -14.88 -1.10
CA GLY A 178 -14.35 -15.03 -1.15
C GLY A 178 -13.78 -15.04 -2.57
N ARG A 179 -14.54 -14.59 -3.57
CA ARG A 179 -14.08 -14.52 -4.97
C ARG A 179 -13.46 -13.17 -5.27
N PRO A 180 -12.46 -13.13 -6.17
CA PRO A 180 -11.87 -11.85 -6.57
C PRO A 180 -12.87 -10.90 -7.22
N VAL A 181 -12.84 -9.65 -6.80
CA VAL A 181 -13.60 -8.56 -7.43
C VAL A 181 -12.73 -7.96 -8.54
N THR A 182 -13.26 -7.89 -9.76
CA THR A 182 -12.52 -7.42 -10.93
C THR A 182 -13.25 -6.35 -11.74
N ASN A 183 -14.48 -6.00 -11.37
CA ASN A 183 -15.34 -5.08 -12.13
C ASN A 183 -15.10 -3.61 -11.76
N PHE A 184 -13.84 -3.19 -11.80
CA PHE A 184 -13.40 -1.81 -11.61
C PHE A 184 -12.16 -1.53 -12.45
N THR A 185 -11.81 -0.26 -12.56
CA THR A 185 -10.54 0.15 -13.17
C THR A 185 -9.61 0.74 -12.14
N VAL A 186 -8.32 0.76 -12.43
CA VAL A 186 -7.27 1.27 -11.55
C VAL A 186 -6.57 2.41 -12.25
N SER A 187 -6.43 3.54 -11.58
CA SER A 187 -5.75 4.71 -12.14
C SER A 187 -4.78 5.34 -11.18
N ILE A 188 -3.78 6.00 -11.76
CA ILE A 188 -2.81 6.86 -11.07
C ILE A 188 -2.65 8.13 -11.89
N LEU A 189 -2.17 9.21 -11.28
CA LEU A 189 -1.90 10.47 -11.95
C LEU A 189 -0.45 10.62 -12.39
#